data_8c8f6827a3cb5d9610e017fc36cadbe3
#
_entry.id   8c8f6827a3cb5d9610e017fc36cadbe3
#
_cell.length_a   1.000
_cell.length_b   1.000
_cell.length_c   1.000
_cell.angle_alpha   90.00
_cell.angle_beta   90.00
_cell.angle_gamma   90.00
#
_symmetry.space_group_name_H-M   'P 1'
#
loop_
_entity.id
_entity.type
_entity.pdbx_description
1 polymer ?
#
loop_
_entity_poly.entity_id
_entity_poly.type
_entity_poly.pdbx_seq_one_letter_code
_entity_poly.pdbx_strand_id
1 'polypeptide(L)'
;LGVDRFTRLFRARTGLAPERIMISATHTHSGPVTSSILSWRDDPTVPKADPEYMAAFKAGIIEAGVEAVSTAQPAAVAVTTAHSEGVGGNRLAADGTHDHEVGVMVVRRRADRQPLALQMVYSMHPTVLHEDSRLVSSDFPHYTREVLTAAMPGLQVLYHNGPSGNLSPRYHVKGQTFAEAERLGALLGRQVLEAVRRLGDADFREDLTVDGATCRAELPPRRFGSVAAAEAELREAKETYERLKREGAPHGPVRTAECTVFGAEERVVLAQAEQAGETAAILAEYNPIELQALRIGSTILACWPGECFVEYALQFKQAVPGAFVV
;
A
#
# COMPACT_ATOMS: atom_id res chain seq x y z
N LEU A 1 -10.13 9.25 5.38
CA LEU A 1 -11.05 9.31 4.21
C LEU A 1 -12.54 9.15 4.59
N GLY A 2 -12.90 8.88 5.85
CA GLY A 2 -14.29 8.65 6.27
C GLY A 2 -14.92 7.46 5.54
N VAL A 3 -14.30 6.29 5.68
CA VAL A 3 -14.72 5.03 5.02
C VAL A 3 -16.21 4.78 5.17
N ASP A 4 -16.79 5.05 6.35
CA ASP A 4 -18.23 4.89 6.61
C ASP A 4 -19.13 5.76 5.71
N ARG A 5 -18.71 6.97 5.36
CA ARG A 5 -19.47 7.82 4.44
C ARG A 5 -19.36 7.32 3.00
N PHE A 6 -18.20 6.84 2.65
CA PHE A 6 -17.88 6.30 1.34
C PHE A 6 -18.69 5.03 1.06
N THR A 7 -18.63 4.07 1.97
CA THR A 7 -19.34 2.79 1.87
C THR A 7 -20.85 2.99 1.88
N ARG A 8 -21.38 3.97 2.64
CA ARG A 8 -22.82 4.30 2.60
C ARG A 8 -23.27 4.83 1.23
N LEU A 9 -22.51 5.75 0.64
CA LEU A 9 -22.83 6.29 -0.69
C LEU A 9 -22.74 5.21 -1.77
N PHE A 10 -21.72 4.36 -1.69
CA PHE A 10 -21.55 3.25 -2.62
C PHE A 10 -22.69 2.23 -2.50
N ARG A 11 -23.04 1.85 -1.28
CA ARG A 11 -24.20 0.96 -1.00
C ARG A 11 -25.50 1.53 -1.55
N ALA A 12 -25.75 2.82 -1.38
CA ALA A 12 -26.98 3.46 -1.87
C ALA A 12 -27.12 3.35 -3.39
N ARG A 13 -26.01 3.28 -4.14
CA ARG A 13 -25.99 3.20 -5.61
C ARG A 13 -25.85 1.79 -6.16
N THR A 14 -25.28 0.86 -5.42
CA THR A 14 -24.96 -0.49 -5.90
C THR A 14 -25.71 -1.61 -5.17
N GLY A 15 -26.24 -1.33 -3.99
CA GLY A 15 -26.85 -2.33 -3.12
C GLY A 15 -25.84 -3.27 -2.41
N LEU A 16 -24.52 -3.12 -2.66
CA LEU A 16 -23.52 -3.94 -2.01
C LEU A 16 -23.40 -3.61 -0.52
N ALA A 17 -23.29 -4.65 0.29
CA ALA A 17 -23.03 -4.49 1.72
C ALA A 17 -21.63 -3.92 1.99
N PRO A 18 -21.45 -3.02 2.98
CA PRO A 18 -20.16 -2.40 3.28
C PRO A 18 -19.03 -3.41 3.47
N GLU A 19 -19.31 -4.55 4.08
CA GLU A 19 -18.35 -5.63 4.34
C GLU A 19 -17.79 -6.24 3.05
N ARG A 20 -18.42 -6.01 1.90
CA ARG A 20 -17.98 -6.47 0.57
C ARG A 20 -17.26 -5.40 -0.24
N ILE A 21 -16.95 -4.26 0.37
CA ILE A 21 -16.28 -3.14 -0.27
C ILE A 21 -14.95 -2.90 0.44
N MET A 22 -13.85 -3.24 -0.22
CA MET A 22 -12.50 -2.98 0.30
C MET A 22 -11.90 -1.78 -0.42
N ILE A 23 -11.41 -0.82 0.34
CA ILE A 23 -10.74 0.38 -0.18
C ILE A 23 -9.31 0.36 0.34
N SER A 24 -8.35 0.30 -0.56
CA SER A 24 -6.94 0.37 -0.23
C SER A 24 -6.24 1.46 -1.03
N ALA A 25 -5.14 1.99 -0.50
CA ALA A 25 -4.27 2.92 -1.19
C ALA A 25 -3.16 2.17 -1.91
N THR A 26 -2.75 2.67 -3.09
CA THR A 26 -1.55 2.20 -3.77
C THR A 26 -0.28 2.72 -3.12
N HIS A 27 -0.40 3.69 -2.23
CA HIS A 27 0.64 4.23 -1.36
C HIS A 27 1.79 4.96 -2.10
N THR A 28 1.51 5.52 -3.29
CA THR A 28 2.53 6.35 -3.98
C THR A 28 2.91 7.56 -3.14
N HIS A 29 4.21 7.88 -3.10
CA HIS A 29 4.74 9.09 -2.45
C HIS A 29 4.94 10.26 -3.42
N SER A 30 4.44 10.13 -4.65
CA SER A 30 4.50 11.16 -5.71
C SER A 30 3.10 11.51 -6.21
N GLY A 31 2.21 11.84 -5.29
CA GLY A 31 0.82 12.22 -5.57
C GLY A 31 0.36 13.40 -4.73
N PRO A 32 -0.82 13.95 -5.02
CA PRO A 32 -1.44 14.97 -4.17
C PRO A 32 -1.66 14.46 -2.73
N VAL A 33 -1.50 15.34 -1.76
CA VAL A 33 -1.76 15.01 -0.36
C VAL A 33 -3.25 14.74 -0.15
N THR A 34 -3.57 13.59 0.44
CA THR A 34 -4.96 13.13 0.65
C THR A 34 -5.36 13.03 2.11
N SER A 35 -4.42 13.30 3.04
CA SER A 35 -4.65 13.22 4.48
C SER A 35 -3.93 14.34 5.22
N SER A 36 -4.36 14.60 6.45
CA SER A 36 -3.64 15.48 7.37
C SER A 36 -3.00 14.62 8.44
N ILE A 37 -1.69 14.73 8.59
CA ILE A 37 -0.91 14.00 9.59
C ILE A 37 -0.51 15.00 10.68
N LEU A 38 -0.69 14.62 11.95
CA LEU A 38 -0.43 15.50 13.09
C LEU A 38 1.01 16.02 13.12
N SER A 39 1.96 15.15 12.85
CA SER A 39 3.39 15.50 12.85
C SER A 39 3.79 16.49 11.74
N TRP A 40 2.95 16.66 10.71
CA TRP A 40 3.20 17.59 9.60
C TRP A 40 2.33 18.84 9.64
N ARG A 41 1.50 18.98 10.68
CA ARG A 41 0.50 20.06 10.77
C ARG A 41 1.08 21.45 10.58
N ASP A 42 2.24 21.69 11.18
CA ASP A 42 2.92 22.99 11.20
C ASP A 42 4.15 23.05 10.29
N ASP A 43 4.39 22.01 9.49
CA ASP A 43 5.48 22.00 8.50
C ASP A 43 5.07 22.84 7.27
N PRO A 44 5.77 23.94 6.98
CA PRO A 44 5.45 24.81 5.86
C PRO A 44 5.77 24.20 4.49
N THR A 45 6.57 23.13 4.46
CA THR A 45 6.96 22.45 3.22
C THR A 45 5.96 21.40 2.78
N VAL A 46 5.14 20.90 3.71
CA VAL A 46 4.11 19.88 3.41
C VAL A 46 2.81 20.58 2.96
N PRO A 47 2.36 20.37 1.73
CA PRO A 47 1.12 20.95 1.27
C PRO A 47 -0.08 20.34 2.01
N LYS A 48 -1.13 21.15 2.19
CA LYS A 48 -2.41 20.65 2.71
C LYS A 48 -3.21 19.96 1.60
N ALA A 49 -4.06 19.02 1.99
CA ALA A 49 -4.96 18.38 1.04
C ALA A 49 -5.89 19.42 0.38
N ASP A 50 -5.89 19.47 -0.95
CA ASP A 50 -6.75 20.36 -1.71
C ASP A 50 -8.20 19.88 -1.67
N PRO A 51 -9.17 20.70 -1.21
CA PRO A 51 -10.55 20.30 -1.06
C PRO A 51 -11.26 19.93 -2.38
N GLU A 52 -10.92 20.61 -3.49
CA GLU A 52 -11.51 20.34 -4.81
C GLU A 52 -10.98 19.02 -5.36
N TYR A 53 -9.66 18.80 -5.27
CA TYR A 53 -9.06 17.53 -5.60
C TYR A 53 -9.67 16.39 -4.78
N MET A 54 -9.82 16.56 -3.46
CA MET A 54 -10.41 15.54 -2.58
C MET A 54 -11.87 15.24 -2.91
N ALA A 55 -12.63 16.25 -3.33
CA ALA A 55 -14.02 16.05 -3.77
C ALA A 55 -14.05 15.25 -5.07
N ALA A 56 -13.25 15.62 -6.08
CA ALA A 56 -13.15 14.93 -7.36
C ALA A 56 -12.63 13.48 -7.17
N PHE A 57 -11.61 13.29 -6.35
CA PHE A 57 -11.05 11.97 -6.03
C PHE A 57 -12.09 11.04 -5.41
N LYS A 58 -12.84 11.52 -4.41
CA LYS A 58 -13.92 10.74 -3.77
C LYS A 58 -15.04 10.40 -4.75
N ALA A 59 -15.45 11.34 -5.57
CA ALA A 59 -16.47 11.10 -6.59
C ALA A 59 -15.98 10.06 -7.61
N GLY A 60 -14.75 10.19 -8.10
CA GLY A 60 -14.16 9.26 -9.08
C GLY A 60 -14.10 7.81 -8.58
N ILE A 61 -13.74 7.57 -7.32
CA ILE A 61 -13.73 6.22 -6.75
C ILE A 61 -15.16 5.63 -6.71
N ILE A 62 -16.16 6.44 -6.31
CA ILE A 62 -17.56 5.99 -6.27
C ILE A 62 -18.03 5.64 -7.67
N GLU A 63 -17.82 6.51 -8.66
CA GLU A 63 -18.22 6.28 -10.04
C GLU A 63 -17.56 5.04 -10.64
N ALA A 64 -16.24 4.87 -10.46
CA ALA A 64 -15.53 3.69 -10.93
C ALA A 64 -16.08 2.39 -10.33
N GLY A 65 -16.40 2.38 -9.04
CA GLY A 65 -17.00 1.22 -8.41
C GLY A 65 -18.45 0.95 -8.86
N VAL A 66 -19.24 2.00 -9.05
CA VAL A 66 -20.63 1.87 -9.61
C VAL A 66 -20.58 1.34 -11.03
N GLU A 67 -19.67 1.85 -11.87
CA GLU A 67 -19.45 1.35 -13.22
C GLU A 67 -19.08 -0.12 -13.23
N ALA A 68 -18.13 -0.52 -12.37
CA ALA A 68 -17.70 -1.92 -12.25
C ALA A 68 -18.86 -2.86 -11.89
N VAL A 69 -19.76 -2.43 -10.99
CA VAL A 69 -20.95 -3.22 -10.62
C VAL A 69 -21.97 -3.26 -11.76
N SER A 70 -22.24 -2.12 -12.42
CA SER A 70 -23.24 -2.03 -13.49
C SER A 70 -22.84 -2.75 -14.77
N THR A 71 -21.54 -2.91 -15.01
CA THR A 71 -20.97 -3.63 -16.16
C THR A 71 -20.51 -5.05 -15.83
N ALA A 72 -20.83 -5.55 -14.62
CA ALA A 72 -20.48 -6.89 -14.20
C ALA A 72 -21.04 -7.96 -15.14
N GLN A 73 -20.24 -8.96 -15.44
CA GLN A 73 -20.59 -10.04 -16.35
C GLN A 73 -20.10 -11.40 -15.82
N PRO A 74 -20.68 -12.53 -16.28
CA PRO A 74 -20.23 -13.84 -15.87
C PRO A 74 -18.74 -14.05 -16.15
N ALA A 75 -17.99 -14.45 -15.11
CA ALA A 75 -16.55 -14.58 -15.16
C ALA A 75 -16.09 -15.87 -14.48
N ALA A 76 -14.87 -16.25 -14.77
CA ALA A 76 -14.12 -17.29 -14.07
C ALA A 76 -12.87 -16.67 -13.44
N VAL A 77 -12.47 -17.17 -12.28
CA VAL A 77 -11.38 -16.63 -11.49
C VAL A 77 -10.34 -17.71 -11.24
N ALA A 78 -9.07 -17.38 -11.44
CA ALA A 78 -7.93 -18.17 -11.01
C ALA A 78 -7.07 -17.37 -10.04
N VAL A 79 -6.47 -18.05 -9.07
CA VAL A 79 -5.57 -17.46 -8.10
C VAL A 79 -4.21 -18.14 -8.19
N THR A 80 -3.16 -17.36 -8.17
CA THR A 80 -1.78 -17.84 -8.18
C THR A 80 -0.89 -16.89 -7.36
N THR A 81 0.36 -17.24 -7.20
CA THR A 81 1.39 -16.36 -6.65
C THR A 81 2.55 -16.21 -7.62
N ALA A 82 3.12 -15.01 -7.68
CA ALA A 82 4.39 -14.78 -8.32
C ALA A 82 5.47 -14.61 -7.24
N HIS A 83 6.71 -14.90 -7.59
CA HIS A 83 7.88 -14.63 -6.76
C HIS A 83 8.55 -13.35 -7.26
N SER A 84 8.65 -12.34 -6.40
CA SER A 84 9.33 -11.08 -6.72
C SER A 84 10.74 -11.08 -6.17
N GLU A 85 11.70 -10.81 -7.06
CA GLU A 85 13.11 -10.65 -6.70
C GLU A 85 13.70 -9.44 -7.44
N GLY A 86 14.59 -8.70 -6.76
CA GLY A 86 15.31 -7.58 -7.34
C GLY A 86 14.51 -6.27 -7.47
N VAL A 87 13.29 -6.21 -6.95
CA VAL A 87 12.45 -4.99 -6.96
C VAL A 87 12.67 -4.16 -5.70
N GLY A 88 12.74 -4.81 -4.56
CA GLY A 88 12.95 -4.15 -3.27
C GLY A 88 13.18 -5.18 -2.16
N GLY A 89 13.32 -4.70 -0.94
CA GLY A 89 13.54 -5.52 0.25
C GLY A 89 13.34 -4.71 1.52
N ASN A 90 13.88 -5.20 2.63
CA ASN A 90 13.80 -4.48 3.90
C ASN A 90 14.58 -3.16 3.83
N ARG A 91 13.94 -2.06 4.26
CA ARG A 91 14.54 -0.72 4.18
C ARG A 91 15.37 -0.35 5.40
N LEU A 92 15.29 -1.14 6.47
CA LEU A 92 16.07 -0.94 7.69
C LEU A 92 17.43 -1.65 7.61
N ALA A 93 17.43 -2.85 7.00
CA ALA A 93 18.64 -3.65 6.79
C ALA A 93 18.55 -4.36 5.43
N ALA A 94 19.65 -4.37 4.67
CA ALA A 94 19.67 -4.92 3.31
C ALA A 94 19.36 -6.43 3.26
N ASP A 95 19.67 -7.16 4.33
CA ASP A 95 19.41 -8.58 4.55
C ASP A 95 18.20 -8.86 5.47
N GLY A 96 17.43 -7.80 5.79
CA GLY A 96 16.26 -7.92 6.69
C GLY A 96 15.11 -8.70 6.06
N THR A 97 14.19 -9.13 6.92
CA THR A 97 12.99 -9.88 6.52
C THR A 97 12.19 -9.12 5.46
N HIS A 98 11.78 -9.81 4.41
CA HIS A 98 10.86 -9.30 3.40
C HIS A 98 9.97 -10.42 2.84
N ASP A 99 8.91 -10.04 2.14
CA ASP A 99 7.96 -10.95 1.52
C ASP A 99 8.16 -10.95 0.00
N HIS A 100 8.62 -12.06 -0.52
CA HIS A 100 8.80 -12.23 -1.97
C HIS A 100 7.51 -12.55 -2.71
N GLU A 101 6.44 -12.89 -1.98
CA GLU A 101 5.20 -13.29 -2.60
C GLU A 101 4.44 -12.09 -3.17
N VAL A 102 3.99 -12.24 -4.40
CA VAL A 102 2.98 -11.39 -5.03
C VAL A 102 1.71 -12.21 -5.17
N GLY A 103 0.68 -11.88 -4.42
CA GLY A 103 -0.63 -12.49 -4.60
C GLY A 103 -1.26 -12.03 -5.92
N VAL A 104 -1.77 -12.95 -6.71
CA VAL A 104 -2.35 -12.65 -8.04
C VAL A 104 -3.67 -13.36 -8.21
N MET A 105 -4.70 -12.60 -8.57
CA MET A 105 -6.02 -13.10 -8.95
C MET A 105 -6.32 -12.64 -10.37
N VAL A 106 -6.60 -13.59 -11.27
CA VAL A 106 -6.94 -13.32 -12.66
C VAL A 106 -8.41 -13.61 -12.89
N VAL A 107 -9.11 -12.65 -13.48
CA VAL A 107 -10.52 -12.75 -13.86
C VAL A 107 -10.62 -12.76 -15.37
N ARG A 108 -11.32 -13.75 -15.93
CA ARG A 108 -11.60 -13.85 -17.37
C ARG A 108 -13.10 -13.98 -17.63
N ARG A 109 -13.56 -13.46 -18.75
CA ARG A 109 -14.96 -13.63 -19.19
C ARG A 109 -15.28 -15.09 -19.48
N ARG A 110 -16.46 -15.54 -19.07
CA ARG A 110 -16.90 -16.91 -19.39
C ARG A 110 -17.15 -17.12 -20.89
N ALA A 111 -17.67 -16.10 -21.55
CA ALA A 111 -18.14 -16.20 -22.94
C ALA A 111 -17.03 -16.51 -23.94
N ASP A 112 -15.87 -15.88 -23.80
CA ASP A 112 -14.76 -15.94 -24.76
C ASP A 112 -13.41 -16.20 -24.12
N ARG A 113 -13.37 -16.38 -22.79
CA ARG A 113 -12.16 -16.60 -21.98
C ARG A 113 -11.14 -15.46 -22.04
N GLN A 114 -11.53 -14.29 -22.56
CA GLN A 114 -10.62 -13.15 -22.60
C GLN A 114 -10.35 -12.60 -21.19
N PRO A 115 -9.11 -12.18 -20.89
CA PRO A 115 -8.79 -11.53 -19.64
C PRO A 115 -9.65 -10.27 -19.43
N LEU A 116 -10.22 -10.11 -18.24
CA LEU A 116 -11.04 -8.97 -17.86
C LEU A 116 -10.32 -8.11 -16.83
N ALA A 117 -9.84 -8.74 -15.76
CA ALA A 117 -9.15 -8.04 -14.69
C ALA A 117 -8.04 -8.90 -14.08
N LEU A 118 -7.05 -8.24 -13.54
CA LEU A 118 -6.02 -8.82 -12.70
C LEU A 118 -5.92 -7.97 -11.43
N GLN A 119 -6.08 -8.62 -10.29
CA GLN A 119 -5.79 -8.03 -8.99
C GLN A 119 -4.46 -8.59 -8.50
N MET A 120 -3.61 -7.71 -7.99
CA MET A 120 -2.35 -8.14 -7.38
C MET A 120 -2.13 -7.44 -6.04
N VAL A 121 -1.48 -8.14 -5.13
CA VAL A 121 -1.05 -7.63 -3.82
C VAL A 121 0.44 -7.81 -3.69
N TYR A 122 1.17 -6.74 -3.45
CA TYR A 122 2.62 -6.76 -3.26
C TYR A 122 3.05 -5.86 -2.12
N SER A 123 3.79 -6.41 -1.18
CA SER A 123 4.27 -5.70 0.02
C SER A 123 5.54 -4.92 -0.32
N MET A 124 5.39 -3.70 -0.86
CA MET A 124 6.54 -2.86 -1.22
C MET A 124 6.14 -1.39 -1.35
N HIS A 125 6.81 -0.48 -0.62
CA HIS A 125 6.62 0.96 -0.78
C HIS A 125 6.92 1.41 -2.20
N PRO A 126 6.01 2.11 -2.88
CA PRO A 126 6.28 2.72 -4.19
C PRO A 126 6.99 4.07 -3.99
N THR A 127 8.28 3.98 -3.66
CA THR A 127 9.15 5.10 -3.28
C THR A 127 10.45 5.12 -4.07
N VAL A 128 10.42 4.79 -5.34
CA VAL A 128 11.51 5.11 -6.28
C VAL A 128 11.58 6.62 -6.48
N LEU A 129 10.41 7.24 -6.67
CA LEU A 129 10.22 8.68 -6.63
C LEU A 129 9.64 9.04 -5.26
N HIS A 130 10.18 10.06 -4.61
CA HIS A 130 9.72 10.49 -3.30
C HIS A 130 9.76 12.02 -3.15
N GLU A 131 9.95 12.56 -1.96
CA GLU A 131 9.77 13.99 -1.62
C GLU A 131 10.52 14.98 -2.51
N ASP A 132 11.60 14.59 -3.17
CA ASP A 132 12.35 15.45 -4.09
C ASP A 132 11.65 15.61 -5.44
N SER A 133 10.68 14.76 -5.78
CA SER A 133 9.93 14.82 -7.01
C SER A 133 8.74 15.80 -6.87
N ARG A 134 8.60 16.70 -7.85
CA ARG A 134 7.42 17.58 -7.98
C ARG A 134 6.43 17.09 -9.04
N LEU A 135 6.64 15.89 -9.55
CA LEU A 135 5.80 15.29 -10.59
C LEU A 135 4.88 14.25 -10.00
N VAL A 136 3.66 14.16 -10.48
CA VAL A 136 2.71 13.12 -10.10
C VAL A 136 3.07 11.82 -10.81
N SER A 137 3.17 10.73 -10.04
CA SER A 137 3.49 9.40 -10.54
C SER A 137 2.85 8.33 -9.66
N SER A 138 2.42 7.24 -10.27
CA SER A 138 2.09 6.00 -9.54
C SER A 138 3.33 5.18 -9.20
N ASP A 139 4.55 5.69 -9.46
CA ASP A 139 5.82 4.99 -9.24
C ASP A 139 5.92 3.66 -10.02
N PHE A 140 6.73 2.70 -9.59
CA PHE A 140 6.90 1.41 -10.27
C PHE A 140 5.58 0.61 -10.49
N PRO A 141 4.52 0.72 -9.68
CA PRO A 141 3.23 0.07 -9.98
C PRO A 141 2.61 0.47 -11.32
N HIS A 142 2.84 1.71 -11.79
CA HIS A 142 2.41 2.12 -13.13
C HIS A 142 3.03 1.22 -14.21
N TYR A 143 4.32 1.08 -14.20
CA TYR A 143 5.06 0.29 -15.20
C TYR A 143 4.80 -1.21 -15.09
N THR A 144 4.50 -1.70 -13.89
CA THR A 144 4.00 -3.07 -13.69
C THR A 144 2.69 -3.28 -14.46
N ARG A 145 1.76 -2.33 -14.34
CA ARG A 145 0.48 -2.37 -15.07
C ARG A 145 0.68 -2.29 -16.57
N GLU A 146 1.59 -1.45 -17.05
CA GLU A 146 1.90 -1.34 -18.49
C GLU A 146 2.37 -2.67 -19.09
N VAL A 147 3.27 -3.37 -18.42
CA VAL A 147 3.71 -4.71 -18.87
C VAL A 147 2.55 -5.70 -18.98
N LEU A 148 1.68 -5.71 -17.99
CA LEU A 148 0.53 -6.63 -17.95
C LEU A 148 -0.52 -6.28 -19.00
N THR A 149 -0.85 -5.02 -19.17
CA THR A 149 -1.84 -4.55 -20.16
C THR A 149 -1.33 -4.65 -21.59
N ALA A 150 -0.03 -4.44 -21.82
CA ALA A 150 0.58 -4.67 -23.12
C ALA A 150 0.55 -6.16 -23.54
N ALA A 151 0.74 -7.06 -22.57
CA ALA A 151 0.66 -8.51 -22.82
C ALA A 151 -0.78 -9.03 -22.95
N MET A 152 -1.74 -8.37 -22.32
CA MET A 152 -3.16 -8.74 -22.28
C MET A 152 -4.03 -7.50 -22.57
N PRO A 153 -4.22 -7.13 -23.84
CA PRO A 153 -4.99 -5.94 -24.22
C PRO A 153 -6.42 -5.97 -23.67
N GLY A 154 -6.87 -4.85 -23.09
CA GLY A 154 -8.16 -4.72 -22.43
C GLY A 154 -8.21 -5.14 -20.95
N LEU A 155 -7.12 -5.68 -20.43
CA LEU A 155 -7.02 -6.05 -19.02
C LEU A 155 -7.11 -4.81 -18.12
N GLN A 156 -7.94 -4.88 -17.08
CA GLN A 156 -7.94 -3.92 -15.97
C GLN A 156 -7.02 -4.46 -14.85
N VAL A 157 -6.07 -3.68 -14.40
CA VAL A 157 -5.14 -4.09 -13.34
C VAL A 157 -5.40 -3.29 -12.06
N LEU A 158 -5.75 -4.00 -10.98
CA LEU A 158 -5.84 -3.47 -9.63
C LEU A 158 -4.57 -3.84 -8.87
N TYR A 159 -3.84 -2.82 -8.47
CA TYR A 159 -2.65 -2.96 -7.63
C TYR A 159 -3.00 -2.61 -6.19
N HIS A 160 -2.75 -3.52 -5.26
CA HIS A 160 -2.86 -3.28 -3.83
C HIS A 160 -1.46 -3.30 -3.22
N ASN A 161 -1.18 -2.31 -2.38
CA ASN A 161 0.02 -2.32 -1.56
C ASN A 161 -0.25 -3.19 -0.33
N GLY A 162 0.58 -4.20 -0.12
CA GLY A 162 0.56 -5.01 1.09
C GLY A 162 1.35 -4.36 2.23
N PRO A 163 1.44 -5.02 3.41
CA PRO A 163 2.23 -4.54 4.53
C PRO A 163 3.68 -4.27 4.16
N SER A 164 4.03 -3.01 4.08
CA SER A 164 5.32 -2.53 3.59
C SER A 164 6.00 -1.52 4.52
N GLY A 165 5.52 -1.38 5.78
CA GLY A 165 6.05 -0.39 6.72
C GLY A 165 7.58 -0.42 6.88
N ASN A 166 8.21 -1.56 6.69
CA ASN A 166 9.66 -1.72 6.67
C ASN A 166 10.23 -2.20 5.33
N LEU A 167 9.47 -2.13 4.22
CA LEU A 167 9.91 -2.57 2.89
C LEU A 167 9.95 -1.41 1.89
N SER A 168 11.02 -1.30 1.11
CA SER A 168 11.11 -0.33 0.00
C SER A 168 12.18 -0.72 -1.02
N PRO A 169 12.20 -0.09 -2.21
CA PRO A 169 13.26 -0.29 -3.20
C PRO A 169 14.63 0.27 -2.80
N ARG A 170 14.80 0.84 -1.63
CA ARG A 170 15.95 1.64 -1.16
C ARG A 170 17.33 1.10 -1.54
N TYR A 171 17.55 -0.21 -1.41
CA TYR A 171 18.81 -0.88 -1.75
C TYR A 171 18.86 -1.41 -3.18
N HIS A 172 17.79 -1.23 -3.97
CA HIS A 172 17.64 -1.77 -5.32
C HIS A 172 17.61 -0.68 -6.40
N VAL A 173 17.47 0.59 -5.99
CA VAL A 173 17.46 1.74 -6.91
C VAL A 173 18.88 2.28 -7.13
N LYS A 174 19.12 2.78 -8.33
CA LYS A 174 20.35 3.48 -8.73
C LYS A 174 20.19 5.01 -8.68
N GLY A 175 18.97 5.47 -8.46
CA GLY A 175 18.62 6.89 -8.37
C GLY A 175 17.11 7.12 -8.37
N GLN A 176 16.69 8.34 -8.05
CA GLN A 176 15.30 8.77 -8.06
C GLN A 176 14.86 9.22 -9.45
N THR A 177 14.62 8.30 -10.33
CA THR A 177 14.24 8.62 -11.71
C THR A 177 13.07 7.79 -12.20
N PHE A 178 12.32 8.32 -13.16
CA PHE A 178 11.28 7.56 -13.85
C PHE A 178 11.83 6.30 -14.54
N ALA A 179 13.07 6.35 -15.06
CA ALA A 179 13.72 5.19 -15.65
C ALA A 179 13.96 4.05 -14.63
N GLU A 180 14.27 4.38 -13.37
CA GLU A 180 14.38 3.38 -12.32
C GLU A 180 13.01 2.83 -11.90
N ALA A 181 11.97 3.67 -11.83
CA ALA A 181 10.60 3.21 -11.59
C ALA A 181 10.14 2.29 -12.72
N GLU A 182 10.44 2.62 -13.98
CA GLU A 182 10.19 1.76 -15.14
C GLU A 182 10.94 0.43 -15.05
N ARG A 183 12.22 0.46 -14.75
CA ARG A 183 13.05 -0.74 -14.63
C ARG A 183 12.50 -1.71 -13.59
N LEU A 184 12.17 -1.22 -12.39
CA LEU A 184 11.65 -2.05 -11.29
C LEU A 184 10.22 -2.51 -11.58
N GLY A 185 9.36 -1.62 -12.08
CA GLY A 185 7.99 -1.97 -12.43
C GLY A 185 7.91 -2.98 -13.58
N ALA A 186 8.75 -2.82 -14.61
CA ALA A 186 8.83 -3.79 -15.69
C ALA A 186 9.39 -5.16 -15.22
N LEU A 187 10.31 -5.17 -14.26
CA LEU A 187 10.79 -6.41 -13.65
C LEU A 187 9.66 -7.14 -12.93
N LEU A 188 8.94 -6.45 -12.03
CA LEU A 188 7.79 -7.01 -11.30
C LEU A 188 6.70 -7.48 -12.27
N GLY A 189 6.37 -6.67 -13.27
CA GLY A 189 5.35 -7.01 -14.28
C GLY A 189 5.68 -8.29 -15.04
N ARG A 190 6.95 -8.51 -15.40
CA ARG A 190 7.39 -9.75 -16.05
C ARG A 190 7.28 -10.97 -15.13
N GLN A 191 7.64 -10.82 -13.85
CA GLN A 191 7.54 -11.90 -12.85
C GLN A 191 6.07 -12.30 -12.63
N VAL A 192 5.17 -11.32 -12.52
CA VAL A 192 3.72 -11.57 -12.43
C VAL A 192 3.18 -12.21 -13.70
N LEU A 193 3.56 -11.69 -14.88
CA LEU A 193 3.13 -12.23 -16.16
C LEU A 193 3.57 -13.70 -16.37
N GLU A 194 4.76 -14.05 -15.90
CA GLU A 194 5.25 -15.43 -15.93
C GLU A 194 4.37 -16.36 -15.07
N ALA A 195 3.98 -15.93 -13.88
CA ALA A 195 3.07 -16.71 -13.04
C ALA A 195 1.68 -16.86 -13.67
N VAL A 196 1.15 -15.79 -14.28
CA VAL A 196 -0.13 -15.81 -14.98
C VAL A 196 -0.10 -16.77 -16.19
N ARG A 197 0.99 -16.82 -16.94
CA ARG A 197 1.15 -17.72 -18.09
C ARG A 197 1.18 -19.21 -17.74
N ARG A 198 1.43 -19.56 -16.49
CA ARG A 198 1.39 -20.96 -16.00
C ARG A 198 -0.04 -21.44 -15.73
N LEU A 199 -1.02 -20.52 -15.65
CA LEU A 199 -2.41 -20.87 -15.41
C LEU A 199 -3.01 -21.56 -16.63
N GLY A 200 -3.58 -22.74 -16.42
CA GLY A 200 -4.37 -23.47 -17.40
C GLY A 200 -5.87 -23.31 -17.17
N ASP A 201 -6.68 -23.80 -18.10
CA ASP A 201 -8.13 -23.74 -18.00
C ASP A 201 -8.69 -24.38 -16.71
N ALA A 202 -8.04 -25.41 -16.21
CA ALA A 202 -8.44 -26.13 -14.99
C ALA A 202 -8.27 -25.31 -13.71
N ASP A 203 -7.46 -24.24 -13.74
CA ASP A 203 -7.24 -23.37 -12.59
C ASP A 203 -8.38 -22.36 -12.39
N PHE A 204 -9.15 -22.09 -13.45
CA PHE A 204 -10.23 -21.13 -13.42
C PHE A 204 -11.53 -21.74 -12.88
N ARG A 205 -12.11 -21.09 -11.88
CA ARG A 205 -13.37 -21.48 -11.23
C ARG A 205 -14.47 -20.47 -11.54
N GLU A 206 -15.70 -20.96 -11.73
CA GLU A 206 -16.86 -20.15 -12.10
C GLU A 206 -17.90 -20.03 -10.97
N ASP A 207 -17.87 -20.97 -10.02
CA ASP A 207 -18.83 -21.15 -8.94
C ASP A 207 -18.21 -20.76 -7.59
N LEU A 208 -17.64 -19.56 -7.50
CA LEU A 208 -16.99 -19.09 -6.29
C LEU A 208 -17.96 -18.33 -5.39
N THR A 209 -17.95 -18.64 -4.10
CA THR A 209 -18.59 -17.81 -3.09
C THR A 209 -17.78 -16.54 -2.88
N VAL A 210 -18.45 -15.39 -2.89
CA VAL A 210 -17.86 -14.09 -2.53
C VAL A 210 -18.53 -13.61 -1.26
N ASP A 211 -17.75 -13.35 -0.23
CA ASP A 211 -18.23 -12.89 1.07
C ASP A 211 -17.29 -11.86 1.69
N GLY A 212 -17.76 -11.12 2.69
CA GLY A 212 -16.98 -10.13 3.39
C GLY A 212 -17.34 -10.07 4.86
N ALA A 213 -16.37 -9.77 5.70
CA ALA A 213 -16.55 -9.58 7.13
C ALA A 213 -15.69 -8.42 7.62
N THR A 214 -16.20 -7.69 8.60
CA THR A 214 -15.44 -6.68 9.34
C THR A 214 -15.49 -7.00 10.83
N CYS A 215 -14.44 -6.62 11.54
CA CYS A 215 -14.45 -6.59 13.00
C CYS A 215 -13.69 -5.35 13.49
N ARG A 216 -13.88 -5.00 14.75
CA ARG A 216 -13.15 -3.91 15.38
C ARG A 216 -12.20 -4.45 16.44
N ALA A 217 -10.98 -3.89 16.47
CA ALA A 217 -9.95 -4.27 17.42
C ALA A 217 -9.39 -3.01 18.09
N GLU A 218 -9.21 -3.06 19.39
CA GLU A 218 -8.51 -2.00 20.12
C GLU A 218 -7.00 -2.22 20.00
N LEU A 219 -6.28 -1.18 19.59
CA LEU A 219 -4.83 -1.16 19.63
C LEU A 219 -4.35 -0.35 20.82
N PRO A 220 -3.36 -0.86 21.59
CA PRO A 220 -2.76 -0.08 22.65
C PRO A 220 -2.04 1.14 22.04
N PRO A 221 -2.28 2.35 22.56
CA PRO A 221 -1.64 3.54 22.03
C PRO A 221 -0.13 3.52 22.29
N ARG A 222 0.64 3.89 21.29
CA ARG A 222 2.07 4.15 21.46
C ARG A 222 2.27 5.36 22.35
N ARG A 223 3.25 5.30 23.25
CA ARG A 223 3.73 6.42 24.05
C ARG A 223 4.99 6.99 23.44
N PHE A 224 5.08 8.32 23.42
CA PHE A 224 6.19 9.02 22.77
C PHE A 224 7.27 9.47 23.75
N GLY A 225 6.98 9.41 25.06
CA GLY A 225 7.92 9.76 26.12
C GLY A 225 8.04 11.26 26.33
N SER A 226 9.15 11.69 26.94
CA SER A 226 9.36 13.13 27.16
C SER A 226 9.88 13.83 25.90
N VAL A 227 9.50 15.10 25.73
CA VAL A 227 10.01 15.95 24.64
C VAL A 227 11.55 16.00 24.67
N ALA A 228 12.16 16.14 25.85
CA ALA A 228 13.62 16.17 25.98
C ALA A 228 14.31 14.88 25.50
N ALA A 229 13.68 13.71 25.72
CA ALA A 229 14.21 12.45 25.22
C ALA A 229 14.10 12.38 23.68
N ALA A 230 12.95 12.79 23.11
CA ALA A 230 12.74 12.85 21.67
C ALA A 230 13.73 13.81 20.98
N GLU A 231 14.00 14.98 21.57
CA GLU A 231 15.00 15.92 21.06
C GLU A 231 16.44 15.37 21.15
N ALA A 232 16.75 14.58 22.18
CA ALA A 232 18.05 13.90 22.25
C ALA A 232 18.23 12.89 21.13
N GLU A 233 17.22 12.07 20.85
CA GLU A 233 17.21 11.12 19.73
C GLU A 233 17.35 11.83 18.38
N LEU A 234 16.67 12.97 18.20
CA LEU A 234 16.78 13.77 16.98
C LEU A 234 18.22 14.28 16.77
N ARG A 235 18.88 14.73 17.83
CA ARG A 235 20.30 15.16 17.75
C ARG A 235 21.20 13.99 17.31
N GLU A 236 21.06 12.83 17.92
CA GLU A 236 21.84 11.63 17.60
C GLU A 236 21.58 11.18 16.15
N ALA A 237 20.33 11.20 15.70
CA ALA A 237 19.97 10.86 14.32
C ALA A 237 20.64 11.81 13.32
N LYS A 238 20.60 13.13 13.57
CA LYS A 238 21.26 14.14 12.72
C LYS A 238 22.77 13.96 12.69
N GLU A 239 23.41 13.72 13.83
CA GLU A 239 24.84 13.45 13.91
C GLU A 239 25.24 12.22 13.08
N THR A 240 24.44 11.15 13.18
CA THR A 240 24.67 9.91 12.42
C THR A 240 24.53 10.14 10.92
N TYR A 241 23.47 10.83 10.48
CA TYR A 241 23.25 11.16 9.07
C TYR A 241 24.40 11.99 8.49
N GLU A 242 24.80 13.07 9.18
CA GLU A 242 25.89 13.92 8.73
C GLU A 242 27.25 13.20 8.74
N ARG A 243 27.47 12.29 9.68
CA ARG A 243 28.69 11.46 9.70
C ARG A 243 28.76 10.56 8.47
N LEU A 244 27.69 9.81 8.16
CA LEU A 244 27.65 8.91 7.01
C LEU A 244 27.85 9.65 5.68
N LYS A 245 27.29 10.86 5.55
CA LYS A 245 27.52 11.71 4.39
C LYS A 245 28.99 12.09 4.23
N ARG A 246 29.63 12.54 5.32
CA ARG A 246 31.07 12.92 5.31
C ARG A 246 31.98 11.73 5.00
N GLU A 247 31.62 10.54 5.45
CA GLU A 247 32.37 9.29 5.20
C GLU A 247 32.16 8.77 3.77
N GLY A 248 31.24 9.34 2.98
CA GLY A 248 30.92 8.86 1.62
C GLY A 248 30.27 7.47 1.63
N ALA A 249 29.47 7.17 2.65
CA ALA A 249 28.79 5.89 2.77
C ALA A 249 27.84 5.63 1.56
N PRO A 250 27.55 4.35 1.23
CA PRO A 250 26.63 4.01 0.16
C PRO A 250 25.23 4.63 0.32
N HIS A 251 24.51 4.82 -0.80
CA HIS A 251 23.19 5.47 -0.82
C HIS A 251 22.19 4.86 0.18
N GLY A 252 22.07 3.54 0.24
CA GLY A 252 21.10 2.87 1.13
C GLY A 252 21.27 3.24 2.62
N PRO A 253 22.46 3.06 3.22
CA PRO A 253 22.73 3.50 4.59
C PRO A 253 22.51 4.99 4.82
N VAL A 254 22.93 5.87 3.90
CA VAL A 254 22.73 7.32 4.01
C VAL A 254 21.24 7.63 4.01
N ARG A 255 20.48 7.07 3.08
CA ARG A 255 19.03 7.26 3.01
C ARG A 255 18.30 6.69 4.23
N THR A 256 18.76 5.58 4.79
CA THR A 256 18.20 5.03 6.03
C THR A 256 18.39 6.00 7.20
N ALA A 257 19.59 6.57 7.33
CA ALA A 257 19.87 7.56 8.38
C ALA A 257 19.06 8.85 8.20
N GLU A 258 18.87 9.31 6.96
CA GLU A 258 18.02 10.46 6.64
C GLU A 258 16.56 10.21 7.05
N CYS A 259 15.99 9.05 6.70
CA CYS A 259 14.66 8.68 7.14
C CYS A 259 14.54 8.53 8.67
N THR A 260 15.64 8.16 9.34
CA THR A 260 15.68 8.14 10.81
C THR A 260 15.58 9.56 11.38
N VAL A 261 16.20 10.55 10.73
CA VAL A 261 16.03 11.98 11.12
C VAL A 261 14.58 12.40 10.98
N PHE A 262 13.92 12.09 9.86
CA PHE A 262 12.50 12.42 9.67
C PHE A 262 11.60 11.80 10.76
N GLY A 263 11.80 10.51 11.04
CA GLY A 263 11.05 9.84 12.11
C GLY A 263 11.32 10.42 13.52
N ALA A 264 12.55 10.90 13.77
CA ALA A 264 12.88 11.56 15.02
C ALA A 264 12.28 12.98 15.13
N GLU A 265 12.20 13.73 14.02
CA GLU A 265 11.48 15.01 13.95
C GLU A 265 10.00 14.83 14.23
N GLU A 266 9.36 13.85 13.59
CA GLU A 266 7.96 13.50 13.87
C GLU A 266 7.75 13.12 15.33
N ARG A 267 8.67 12.35 15.92
CA ARG A 267 8.60 11.95 17.32
C ARG A 267 8.62 13.12 18.28
N VAL A 268 9.40 14.17 17.99
CA VAL A 268 9.40 15.40 18.82
C VAL A 268 8.02 16.04 18.79
N VAL A 269 7.41 16.21 17.62
CA VAL A 269 6.07 16.78 17.47
C VAL A 269 5.02 15.92 18.20
N LEU A 270 5.09 14.61 18.05
CA LEU A 270 4.16 13.67 18.68
C LEU A 270 4.32 13.65 20.23
N ALA A 271 5.54 13.78 20.74
CA ALA A 271 5.78 13.91 22.19
C ALA A 271 5.22 15.23 22.74
N GLN A 272 5.36 16.33 22.01
CA GLN A 272 4.77 17.62 22.35
C GLN A 272 3.24 17.55 22.35
N ALA A 273 2.64 16.94 21.33
CA ALA A 273 1.20 16.75 21.20
C ALA A 273 0.65 15.81 22.29
N GLU A 274 1.40 14.77 22.69
CA GLU A 274 1.02 13.90 23.82
C GLU A 274 1.03 14.67 25.13
N GLN A 275 2.05 15.48 25.37
CA GLN A 275 2.13 16.33 26.55
C GLN A 275 0.99 17.39 26.61
N ALA A 276 0.57 17.89 25.46
CA ALA A 276 -0.55 18.81 25.32
C ALA A 276 -1.93 18.12 25.39
N GLY A 277 -1.99 16.78 25.43
CA GLY A 277 -3.25 16.02 25.46
C GLY A 277 -3.94 15.87 24.08
N GLU A 278 -3.34 16.35 23.00
CA GLU A 278 -3.93 16.33 21.66
C GLU A 278 -4.04 14.92 21.07
N THR A 279 -3.10 14.03 21.38
CA THR A 279 -3.10 12.64 20.89
C THR A 279 -4.30 11.83 21.37
N ALA A 280 -4.85 12.16 22.54
CA ALA A 280 -6.02 11.45 23.10
C ALA A 280 -7.27 11.61 22.23
N ALA A 281 -7.51 12.80 21.69
CA ALA A 281 -8.65 13.06 20.80
C ALA A 281 -8.52 12.29 19.47
N ILE A 282 -7.32 12.26 18.90
CA ILE A 282 -7.03 11.53 17.67
C ILE A 282 -7.19 10.01 17.88
N LEU A 283 -6.66 9.49 18.98
CA LEU A 283 -6.84 8.07 19.33
C LEU A 283 -8.31 7.70 19.49
N ALA A 284 -9.13 8.56 20.11
CA ALA A 284 -10.56 8.31 20.26
C ALA A 284 -11.32 8.30 18.92
N GLU A 285 -10.82 8.99 17.89
CA GLU A 285 -11.38 8.97 16.54
C GLU A 285 -11.06 7.67 15.79
N TYR A 286 -9.84 7.14 15.94
CA TYR A 286 -9.36 6.01 15.14
C TYR A 286 -9.39 4.67 15.86
N ASN A 287 -9.52 4.62 17.18
CA ASN A 287 -9.57 3.39 17.97
C ASN A 287 -10.98 3.17 18.55
N PRO A 288 -11.60 1.98 18.40
CA PRO A 288 -11.06 0.76 17.79
C PRO A 288 -10.92 0.84 16.26
N ILE A 289 -9.83 0.26 15.74
CA ILE A 289 -9.59 0.15 14.31
C ILE A 289 -10.54 -0.86 13.67
N GLU A 290 -10.89 -0.66 12.40
CA GLU A 290 -11.61 -1.64 11.62
C GLU A 290 -10.65 -2.58 10.90
N LEU A 291 -10.89 -3.88 11.04
CA LEU A 291 -10.23 -4.96 10.29
C LEU A 291 -11.25 -5.52 9.31
N GLN A 292 -10.83 -5.80 8.09
CA GLN A 292 -11.69 -6.34 7.05
C GLN A 292 -11.09 -7.57 6.39
N ALA A 293 -11.95 -8.51 6.01
CA ALA A 293 -11.59 -9.63 5.15
C ALA A 293 -12.60 -9.79 4.03
N LEU A 294 -12.12 -9.98 2.81
CA LEU A 294 -12.92 -10.44 1.68
C LEU A 294 -12.50 -11.87 1.36
N ARG A 295 -13.49 -12.74 1.15
CA ARG A 295 -13.29 -14.13 0.74
C ARG A 295 -13.81 -14.32 -0.68
N ILE A 296 -12.97 -14.87 -1.55
CA ILE A 296 -13.32 -15.25 -2.92
C ILE A 296 -12.93 -16.71 -3.09
N GLY A 297 -13.92 -17.60 -3.04
CA GLY A 297 -13.68 -19.03 -2.95
C GLY A 297 -12.94 -19.41 -1.66
N SER A 298 -11.73 -19.96 -1.79
CA SER A 298 -10.85 -20.27 -0.66
C SER A 298 -9.84 -19.15 -0.34
N THR A 299 -9.71 -18.15 -1.20
CA THR A 299 -8.74 -17.06 -1.03
C THR A 299 -9.31 -15.99 -0.13
N ILE A 300 -8.51 -15.52 0.82
CA ILE A 300 -8.84 -14.42 1.72
C ILE A 300 -7.94 -13.22 1.39
N LEU A 301 -8.56 -12.06 1.20
CA LEU A 301 -7.90 -10.76 1.21
C LEU A 301 -8.14 -10.16 2.58
N ALA A 302 -7.11 -10.06 3.41
CA ALA A 302 -7.19 -9.44 4.73
C ALA A 302 -6.65 -8.01 4.65
N CYS A 303 -7.37 -7.06 5.25
CA CYS A 303 -6.99 -5.67 5.27
C CYS A 303 -7.07 -5.09 6.69
N TRP A 304 -6.04 -4.36 7.06
CA TRP A 304 -6.05 -3.55 8.27
C TRP A 304 -5.43 -2.17 8.01
N PRO A 305 -5.87 -1.14 8.73
CA PRO A 305 -5.40 0.21 8.50
C PRO A 305 -3.98 0.41 9.00
N GLY A 306 -3.21 1.24 8.30
CA GLY A 306 -1.88 1.67 8.70
C GLY A 306 -0.76 0.98 7.93
N GLU A 307 0.45 1.45 8.19
CA GLU A 307 1.67 0.95 7.55
C GLU A 307 2.29 -0.19 8.38
N CYS A 308 1.66 -1.35 8.35
CA CYS A 308 2.14 -2.51 9.08
C CYS A 308 3.48 -3.01 8.56
N PHE A 309 4.30 -3.53 9.45
CA PHE A 309 5.55 -4.20 9.09
C PHE A 309 5.26 -5.58 8.51
N VAL A 310 6.14 -6.02 7.62
CA VAL A 310 5.99 -7.30 6.88
C VAL A 310 5.88 -8.53 7.78
N GLU A 311 6.47 -8.49 8.96
CA GLU A 311 6.43 -9.59 9.93
C GLU A 311 4.99 -9.94 10.35
N TYR A 312 4.12 -8.94 10.46
CA TYR A 312 2.69 -9.17 10.75
C TYR A 312 1.99 -9.91 9.61
N ALA A 313 2.28 -9.52 8.35
CA ALA A 313 1.75 -10.21 7.18
C ALA A 313 2.22 -11.66 7.10
N LEU A 314 3.51 -11.90 7.33
CA LEU A 314 4.08 -13.25 7.29
C LEU A 314 3.48 -14.15 8.39
N GLN A 315 3.32 -13.62 9.61
CA GLN A 315 2.64 -14.35 10.69
C GLN A 315 1.17 -14.67 10.33
N PHE A 316 0.46 -13.71 9.74
CA PHE A 316 -0.93 -13.94 9.32
C PHE A 316 -1.02 -15.00 8.22
N LYS A 317 -0.17 -14.95 7.21
CA LYS A 317 -0.10 -15.95 6.12
C LYS A 317 0.25 -17.34 6.62
N GLN A 318 1.06 -17.46 7.68
CA GLN A 318 1.33 -18.74 8.34
C GLN A 318 0.09 -19.29 9.04
N ALA A 319 -0.70 -18.44 9.69
CA ALA A 319 -1.93 -18.84 10.36
C ALA A 319 -3.09 -19.09 9.39
N VAL A 320 -3.11 -18.41 8.23
CA VAL A 320 -4.17 -18.49 7.22
C VAL A 320 -3.52 -18.73 5.85
N PRO A 321 -3.14 -19.98 5.53
CA PRO A 321 -2.50 -20.30 4.25
C PRO A 321 -3.35 -19.89 3.04
N GLY A 322 -2.72 -19.29 2.04
CA GLY A 322 -3.39 -18.77 0.84
C GLY A 322 -4.09 -17.42 1.01
N ALA A 323 -3.90 -16.75 2.15
CA ALA A 323 -4.35 -15.38 2.33
C ALA A 323 -3.37 -14.38 1.73
N PHE A 324 -3.91 -13.29 1.17
CA PHE A 324 -3.19 -12.09 0.80
C PHE A 324 -3.51 -10.98 1.80
N VAL A 325 -2.51 -10.20 2.16
CA VAL A 325 -2.64 -9.11 3.14
C VAL A 325 -2.45 -7.78 2.43
N VAL A 326 -3.45 -6.89 2.57
CA VAL A 326 -3.54 -5.57 1.93
C VAL A 326 -3.35 -4.47 2.95
#